data_913bed36f23f1bcc5a4e2061125d6a26
#
_entry.id   913bed36f23f1bcc5a4e2061125d6a26
#
_cell.length_a   1.000
_cell.length_b   1.000
_cell.length_c   1.000
_cell.angle_alpha   90.00
_cell.angle_beta   90.00
_cell.angle_gamma   90.00
#
_symmetry.space_group_name_H-M   'P 1'
#
loop_
_entity.id
_entity.type
_entity.pdbx_description
1 polymer ?
#
loop_
_entity_poly.entity_id
_entity_poly.type
_entity_poly.pdbx_seq_one_letter_code
_entity_poly.pdbx_strand_id
1 'polypeptide(L)'
;FSLPADLNVSIPVLSKDNLVSEIELFINNIKSRLFKQYTFSSESNPQIQQIDAFIKDNYEKDISLDDIADSVNLNPRYICALLKKATGTSYLTRLHTERIRATKQYLIETDMTVDEIAQHVGYNSSTQLSRVFKKYENMTPTDYRNSYK
;
A
#
# COMPACT_ATOMS: atom_id res chain seq x y z
N PHE A 1 2.47 -19.36 -30.21
CA PHE A 1 2.16 -18.82 -28.87
C PHE A 1 1.09 -19.72 -28.26
N SER A 2 1.51 -20.65 -27.40
CA SER A 2 0.60 -21.56 -26.68
C SER A 2 0.22 -20.89 -25.36
N LEU A 3 -1.09 -20.66 -25.17
CA LEU A 3 -1.66 -20.24 -23.88
C LEU A 3 -1.50 -21.41 -22.88
N PRO A 4 -1.14 -21.14 -21.62
CA PRO A 4 -1.08 -22.19 -20.61
C PRO A 4 -2.48 -22.75 -20.36
N ALA A 5 -2.58 -24.08 -20.31
CA ALA A 5 -3.80 -24.87 -20.25
C ALA A 5 -4.57 -24.85 -18.91
N ASP A 6 -4.13 -24.03 -17.94
CA ASP A 6 -4.65 -24.09 -16.57
C ASP A 6 -5.64 -22.96 -16.20
N LEU A 7 -6.24 -22.30 -17.19
CA LEU A 7 -7.37 -21.41 -16.96
C LEU A 7 -8.69 -22.20 -16.89
N ASN A 8 -8.82 -23.00 -15.85
CA ASN A 8 -10.14 -23.54 -15.49
C ASN A 8 -10.95 -22.42 -14.82
N VAL A 9 -11.50 -21.53 -15.63
CA VAL A 9 -12.43 -20.49 -15.18
C VAL A 9 -13.80 -21.16 -15.12
N SER A 10 -14.16 -21.68 -13.95
CA SER A 10 -15.54 -22.03 -13.66
C SER A 10 -16.36 -20.74 -13.74
N ILE A 11 -17.15 -20.60 -14.79
CA ILE A 11 -18.13 -19.50 -14.91
C ILE A 11 -19.27 -19.86 -13.95
N PRO A 12 -19.48 -19.08 -12.87
CA PRO A 12 -20.60 -19.34 -11.96
C PRO A 12 -21.91 -19.12 -12.72
N VAL A 13 -22.88 -20.02 -12.50
CA VAL A 13 -24.24 -19.87 -13.02
C VAL A 13 -24.85 -18.63 -12.35
N LEU A 14 -25.00 -17.57 -13.10
CA LEU A 14 -25.51 -16.28 -12.65
C LEU A 14 -26.98 -16.39 -12.29
N SER A 15 -27.30 -16.39 -10.99
CA SER A 15 -28.67 -16.19 -10.50
C SER A 15 -28.97 -14.68 -10.49
N LYS A 16 -30.16 -14.29 -10.95
CA LYS A 16 -30.55 -12.87 -11.08
C LYS A 16 -30.56 -12.10 -9.76
N ASP A 17 -30.68 -12.79 -8.64
CA ASP A 17 -30.83 -12.19 -7.30
C ASP A 17 -29.49 -11.89 -6.60
N ASN A 18 -28.36 -12.40 -7.13
CA ASN A 18 -27.01 -12.21 -6.56
C ASN A 18 -25.96 -11.69 -7.55
N LEU A 19 -26.40 -11.20 -8.70
CA LEU A 19 -25.53 -10.82 -9.81
C LEU A 19 -24.43 -9.81 -9.40
N VAL A 20 -24.78 -8.81 -8.61
CA VAL A 20 -23.85 -7.75 -8.18
C VAL A 20 -22.78 -8.33 -7.23
N SER A 21 -23.20 -9.15 -6.26
CA SER A 21 -22.28 -9.77 -5.29
C SER A 21 -21.33 -10.77 -5.95
N GLU A 22 -21.81 -11.54 -6.93
CA GLU A 22 -21.00 -12.49 -7.69
C GLU A 22 -19.99 -11.78 -8.60
N ILE A 23 -20.39 -10.66 -9.23
CA ILE A 23 -19.50 -9.82 -10.03
C ILE A 23 -18.44 -9.17 -9.15
N GLU A 24 -18.79 -8.65 -8.00
CA GLU A 24 -17.82 -8.06 -7.04
C GLU A 24 -16.82 -9.12 -6.54
N LEU A 25 -17.30 -10.31 -6.20
CA LEU A 25 -16.45 -11.43 -5.79
C LEU A 25 -15.50 -11.84 -6.92
N PHE A 26 -15.99 -11.92 -8.16
CA PHE A 26 -15.20 -12.26 -9.33
C PHE A 26 -14.15 -11.16 -9.62
N ILE A 27 -14.53 -9.88 -9.57
CA ILE A 27 -13.62 -8.74 -9.74
C ILE A 27 -12.55 -8.74 -8.64
N ASN A 28 -12.92 -8.99 -7.38
CA ASN A 28 -11.98 -9.06 -6.27
C ASN A 28 -11.03 -10.27 -6.39
N ASN A 29 -11.52 -11.40 -6.89
CA ASN A 29 -10.68 -12.57 -7.16
C ASN A 29 -9.69 -12.31 -8.30
N ILE A 30 -10.13 -11.67 -9.39
CA ILE A 30 -9.23 -11.26 -10.48
C ILE A 30 -8.22 -10.23 -9.99
N LYS A 31 -8.65 -9.21 -9.25
CA LYS A 31 -7.74 -8.21 -8.65
C LYS A 31 -6.69 -8.89 -7.76
N SER A 32 -7.09 -9.83 -6.92
CA SER A 32 -6.17 -10.56 -6.04
C SER A 32 -5.18 -11.44 -6.82
N ARG A 33 -5.62 -12.09 -7.90
CA ARG A 33 -4.75 -12.92 -8.76
C ARG A 33 -3.79 -12.05 -9.58
N LEU A 34 -4.26 -10.97 -10.17
CA LEU A 34 -3.42 -10.00 -10.87
C LEU A 34 -2.45 -9.33 -9.90
N PHE A 35 -2.90 -8.96 -8.70
CA PHE A 35 -2.05 -8.38 -7.66
C PHE A 35 -0.95 -9.36 -7.23
N LYS A 36 -1.26 -10.65 -7.01
CA LYS A 36 -0.25 -11.68 -6.72
C LYS A 36 0.75 -11.86 -7.87
N GLN A 37 0.31 -11.84 -9.12
CA GLN A 37 1.17 -11.99 -10.28
C GLN A 37 2.06 -10.75 -10.49
N TYR A 38 1.54 -9.54 -10.23
CA TYR A 38 2.31 -8.30 -10.29
C TYR A 38 3.25 -8.13 -9.09
N THR A 39 2.86 -8.52 -7.88
CA THR A 39 3.74 -8.46 -6.70
C THR A 39 4.86 -9.46 -6.80
N PHE A 40 4.64 -10.66 -7.35
CA PHE A 40 5.70 -11.65 -7.50
C PHE A 40 6.84 -11.17 -8.41
N SER A 41 6.56 -10.39 -9.46
CA SER A 41 7.59 -9.83 -10.34
C SER A 41 8.28 -8.57 -9.77
N SER A 42 7.62 -7.83 -8.88
CA SER A 42 8.17 -6.63 -8.23
C SER A 42 8.90 -6.96 -6.92
N GLU A 43 8.41 -7.95 -6.16
CA GLU A 43 9.04 -8.44 -4.92
C GLU A 43 10.37 -9.15 -5.19
N SER A 44 10.61 -9.63 -6.42
CA SER A 44 11.88 -10.29 -6.80
C SER A 44 12.96 -9.31 -7.27
N ASN A 45 12.70 -8.01 -7.39
CA ASN A 45 13.73 -7.04 -7.74
C ASN A 45 14.51 -6.60 -6.49
N PRO A 46 15.82 -6.96 -6.36
CA PRO A 46 16.61 -6.64 -5.17
C PRO A 46 16.69 -5.14 -4.87
N GLN A 47 16.70 -4.30 -5.90
CA GLN A 47 16.76 -2.86 -5.74
C GLN A 47 15.46 -2.29 -5.13
N ILE A 48 14.30 -2.83 -5.54
CA ILE A 48 13.01 -2.44 -4.95
C ILE A 48 12.93 -2.90 -3.50
N GLN A 49 13.40 -4.10 -3.19
CA GLN A 49 13.46 -4.61 -1.81
C GLN A 49 14.33 -3.73 -0.92
N GLN A 50 15.48 -3.25 -1.41
CA GLN A 50 16.34 -2.32 -0.67
C GLN A 50 15.66 -0.97 -0.43
N ILE A 51 14.96 -0.43 -1.44
CA ILE A 51 14.18 0.80 -1.32
C ILE A 51 13.06 0.63 -0.29
N ASP A 52 12.32 -0.46 -0.36
CA ASP A 52 11.22 -0.75 0.57
C ASP A 52 11.73 -0.96 2.00
N ALA A 53 12.86 -1.65 2.17
CA ALA A 53 13.50 -1.82 3.48
C ALA A 53 13.91 -0.47 4.07
N PHE A 54 14.57 0.41 3.28
CA PHE A 54 14.95 1.73 3.74
C PHE A 54 13.73 2.57 4.16
N ILE A 55 12.65 2.56 3.37
CA ILE A 55 11.41 3.26 3.70
C ILE A 55 10.81 2.72 5.00
N LYS A 56 10.75 1.40 5.15
CA LYS A 56 10.21 0.74 6.34
C LYS A 56 11.00 1.06 7.61
N ASP A 57 12.32 1.18 7.50
CA ASP A 57 13.19 1.47 8.64
C ASP A 57 13.25 2.96 9.00
N ASN A 58 12.78 3.84 8.10
CA ASN A 58 12.90 5.30 8.27
C ASN A 58 11.59 6.07 8.06
N TYR A 59 10.42 5.43 7.95
CA TYR A 59 9.15 6.10 7.63
C TYR A 59 8.76 7.19 8.64
N GLU A 60 9.25 7.12 9.87
CA GLU A 60 9.00 8.12 10.92
C GLU A 60 9.72 9.45 10.65
N LYS A 61 10.76 9.42 9.85
CA LYS A 61 11.57 10.60 9.51
C LYS A 61 11.05 11.29 8.26
N ASP A 62 11.45 12.55 8.07
CA ASP A 62 11.22 13.26 6.82
C ASP A 62 12.26 12.82 5.79
N ILE A 63 11.98 11.69 5.12
CA ILE A 63 12.88 11.13 4.11
C ILE A 63 12.52 11.65 2.72
N SER A 64 13.56 12.09 2.01
CA SER A 64 13.49 12.51 0.62
C SER A 64 13.83 11.38 -0.35
N LEU A 65 13.59 11.63 -1.64
CA LEU A 65 14.04 10.71 -2.69
C LEU A 65 15.57 10.60 -2.76
N ASP A 66 16.27 11.69 -2.45
CA ASP A 66 17.73 11.72 -2.44
C ASP A 66 18.29 10.87 -1.30
N ASP A 67 17.68 10.89 -0.10
CA ASP A 67 18.08 10.01 1.01
C ASP A 67 17.93 8.53 0.64
N ILE A 68 16.85 8.18 -0.05
CA ILE A 68 16.65 6.82 -0.56
C ILE A 68 17.75 6.49 -1.58
N ALA A 69 18.00 7.38 -2.52
CA ALA A 69 18.97 7.19 -3.60
C ALA A 69 20.38 6.96 -3.05
N ASP A 70 20.79 7.76 -2.08
CA ASP A 70 22.07 7.63 -1.40
C ASP A 70 22.19 6.29 -0.65
N SER A 71 21.11 5.87 0.04
CA SER A 71 21.11 4.63 0.81
C SER A 71 21.27 3.37 -0.05
N VAL A 72 20.75 3.39 -1.28
CA VAL A 72 20.78 2.24 -2.21
C VAL A 72 21.81 2.42 -3.33
N ASN A 73 22.60 3.49 -3.32
CA ASN A 73 23.59 3.82 -4.34
C ASN A 73 23.00 3.89 -5.77
N LEU A 74 21.83 4.50 -5.90
CA LEU A 74 21.13 4.66 -7.17
C LEU A 74 20.82 6.13 -7.47
N ASN A 75 20.64 6.44 -8.75
CA ASN A 75 20.22 7.78 -9.15
C ASN A 75 18.71 7.96 -8.85
N PRO A 76 18.28 9.14 -8.29
CA PRO A 76 16.88 9.43 -7.99
C PRO A 76 15.93 9.25 -9.18
N ARG A 77 16.35 9.69 -10.38
CA ARG A 77 15.54 9.51 -11.60
C ARG A 77 15.36 8.04 -11.97
N TYR A 78 16.41 7.23 -11.77
CA TYR A 78 16.33 5.80 -12.00
C TYR A 78 15.35 5.12 -11.03
N ILE A 79 15.38 5.49 -9.73
CA ILE A 79 14.43 4.99 -8.73
C ILE A 79 13.00 5.30 -9.13
N CYS A 80 12.70 6.55 -9.55
CA CYS A 80 11.37 6.91 -10.02
C CYS A 80 10.92 6.07 -11.22
N ALA A 81 11.79 5.88 -12.21
CA ALA A 81 11.50 5.08 -13.39
C ALA A 81 11.31 3.59 -13.04
N LEU A 82 12.17 3.05 -12.17
CA LEU A 82 12.13 1.68 -11.70
C LEU A 82 10.81 1.38 -10.97
N LEU A 83 10.46 2.20 -9.98
CA LEU A 83 9.25 2.04 -9.20
C LEU A 83 8.00 2.16 -10.08
N LYS A 84 7.95 3.18 -10.94
CA LYS A 84 6.82 3.37 -11.86
C LYS A 84 6.65 2.21 -12.83
N LYS A 85 7.76 1.71 -13.41
CA LYS A 85 7.74 0.60 -14.36
C LYS A 85 7.36 -0.73 -13.71
N ALA A 86 7.92 -1.01 -12.54
CA ALA A 86 7.76 -2.31 -11.88
C ALA A 86 6.46 -2.42 -11.09
N THR A 87 5.98 -1.33 -10.49
CA THR A 87 4.87 -1.36 -9.53
C THR A 87 3.76 -0.34 -9.80
N GLY A 88 3.97 0.58 -10.73
CA GLY A 88 3.04 1.69 -11.01
C GLY A 88 2.96 2.74 -9.89
N THR A 89 3.75 2.61 -8.81
CA THR A 89 3.68 3.47 -7.62
C THR A 89 4.89 4.39 -7.52
N SER A 90 4.78 5.48 -6.73
CA SER A 90 5.89 6.34 -6.39
C SER A 90 6.46 5.99 -5.01
N TYR A 91 7.66 6.51 -4.68
CA TYR A 91 8.23 6.35 -3.33
C TYR A 91 7.32 7.00 -2.27
N LEU A 92 6.70 8.14 -2.58
CA LEU A 92 5.76 8.80 -1.66
C LEU A 92 4.53 7.92 -1.36
N THR A 93 4.03 7.22 -2.37
CA THR A 93 2.93 6.27 -2.16
C THR A 93 3.35 5.17 -1.21
N ARG A 94 4.55 4.62 -1.37
CA ARG A 94 5.11 3.58 -0.50
C ARG A 94 5.33 4.09 0.92
N LEU A 95 5.92 5.29 1.06
CA LEU A 95 6.10 5.95 2.35
C LEU A 95 4.77 6.15 3.08
N HIS A 96 3.76 6.68 2.37
CA HIS A 96 2.43 6.84 2.96
C HIS A 96 1.80 5.49 3.34
N THR A 97 1.98 4.45 2.54
CA THR A 97 1.48 3.09 2.87
C THR A 97 2.06 2.59 4.19
N GLU A 98 3.37 2.72 4.41
CA GLU A 98 4.01 2.31 5.67
C GLU A 98 3.53 3.17 6.85
N ARG A 99 3.44 4.49 6.68
CA ARG A 99 2.93 5.39 7.72
C ARG A 99 1.48 5.08 8.09
N ILE A 100 0.62 4.78 7.12
CA ILE A 100 -0.78 4.39 7.37
C ILE A 100 -0.85 3.03 8.06
N ARG A 101 -0.02 2.07 7.66
CA ARG A 101 0.07 0.77 8.32
C ARG A 101 0.42 0.92 9.81
N ALA A 102 1.45 1.71 10.11
CA ALA A 102 1.84 2.02 11.49
C ALA A 102 0.74 2.79 12.24
N THR A 103 0.10 3.77 11.60
CA THR A 103 -1.03 4.51 12.18
C THR A 103 -2.16 3.58 12.63
N LYS A 104 -2.53 2.61 11.81
CA LYS A 104 -3.58 1.63 12.13
C LYS A 104 -3.22 0.82 13.37
N GLN A 105 -1.97 0.43 13.49
CA GLN A 105 -1.46 -0.29 14.65
C GLN A 105 -1.55 0.57 15.91
N TYR A 106 -1.04 1.80 15.89
CA TYR A 106 -1.13 2.72 17.03
C TYR A 106 -2.57 3.03 17.44
N LEU A 107 -3.49 3.19 16.47
CA LEU A 107 -4.91 3.44 16.76
C LEU A 107 -5.58 2.31 17.53
N ILE A 108 -5.20 1.06 17.28
CA ILE A 108 -5.78 -0.13 17.93
C ILE A 108 -5.07 -0.45 19.24
N GLU A 109 -3.74 -0.43 19.23
CA GLU A 109 -2.92 -0.94 20.35
C GLU A 109 -2.66 0.08 21.44
N THR A 110 -2.90 1.38 21.18
CA THR A 110 -2.59 2.45 22.14
C THR A 110 -3.76 3.43 22.32
N ASP A 111 -3.69 4.23 23.39
CA ASP A 111 -4.62 5.33 23.64
C ASP A 111 -4.07 6.70 23.18
N MET A 112 -3.00 6.70 22.38
CA MET A 112 -2.40 7.92 21.85
C MET A 112 -3.43 8.74 21.06
N THR A 113 -3.36 10.05 21.20
CA THR A 113 -4.15 10.98 20.38
C THR A 113 -3.71 10.93 18.93
N VAL A 114 -4.57 11.38 18.02
CA VAL A 114 -4.23 11.43 16.58
C VAL A 114 -3.05 12.39 16.31
N ASP A 115 -2.87 13.43 17.14
CA ASP A 115 -1.73 14.34 17.06
C ASP A 115 -0.42 13.65 17.46
N GLU A 116 -0.42 12.89 18.54
CA GLU A 116 0.74 12.10 18.97
C GLU A 116 1.11 11.05 17.92
N ILE A 117 0.11 10.32 17.41
CA ILE A 117 0.34 9.34 16.34
C ILE A 117 0.93 10.01 15.10
N ALA A 118 0.40 11.19 14.70
CA ALA A 118 0.92 11.90 13.54
C ALA A 118 2.43 12.17 13.66
N GLN A 119 2.87 12.66 14.82
CA GLN A 119 4.29 12.90 15.10
C GLN A 119 5.11 11.60 15.06
N HIS A 120 4.60 10.52 15.64
CA HIS A 120 5.31 9.23 15.69
C HIS A 120 5.46 8.58 14.31
N VAL A 121 4.52 8.81 13.40
CA VAL A 121 4.57 8.22 12.06
C VAL A 121 5.12 9.17 10.99
N GLY A 122 5.67 10.32 11.38
CA GLY A 122 6.37 11.24 10.50
C GLY A 122 5.48 12.23 9.74
N TYR A 123 4.27 12.54 10.24
CA TYR A 123 3.46 13.65 9.72
C TYR A 123 3.62 14.90 10.59
N ASN A 124 3.64 16.06 9.94
CA ASN A 124 3.80 17.35 10.61
C ASN A 124 2.54 17.79 11.40
N SER A 125 1.38 17.16 11.16
CA SER A 125 0.14 17.47 11.86
C SER A 125 -0.89 16.34 11.73
N SER A 126 -1.81 16.27 12.73
CA SER A 126 -2.98 15.39 12.67
C SER A 126 -3.89 15.67 11.47
N THR A 127 -3.95 16.92 11.02
CA THR A 127 -4.71 17.29 9.82
C THR A 127 -4.15 16.62 8.56
N GLN A 128 -2.82 16.62 8.42
CA GLN A 128 -2.16 15.96 7.30
C GLN A 128 -2.35 14.44 7.37
N LEU A 129 -2.13 13.83 8.55
CA LEU A 129 -2.38 12.42 8.78
C LEU A 129 -3.83 12.05 8.42
N SER A 130 -4.82 12.77 8.96
CA SER A 130 -6.23 12.48 8.74
C SER A 130 -6.63 12.54 7.26
N ARG A 131 -6.10 13.52 6.53
CA ARG A 131 -6.34 13.64 5.07
C ARG A 131 -5.77 12.44 4.31
N VAL A 132 -4.53 12.04 4.61
CA VAL A 132 -3.89 10.90 3.95
C VAL A 132 -4.58 9.61 4.38
N PHE A 133 -4.84 9.42 5.66
CA PHE A 133 -5.52 8.23 6.19
C PHE A 133 -6.89 8.04 5.54
N LYS A 134 -7.70 9.09 5.44
CA LYS A 134 -9.01 9.02 4.77
C LYS A 134 -8.90 8.65 3.29
N LYS A 135 -7.83 9.09 2.61
CA LYS A 135 -7.58 8.72 1.21
C LYS A 135 -7.29 7.21 1.05
N TYR A 136 -6.61 6.59 2.02
CA TYR A 136 -6.20 5.18 1.94
C TYR A 136 -7.24 4.23 2.52
N GLU A 137 -7.91 4.62 3.61
CA GLU A 137 -8.83 3.74 4.38
C GLU A 137 -10.31 4.13 4.20
N ASN A 138 -10.62 5.20 3.44
CA ASN A 138 -11.98 5.75 3.21
C ASN A 138 -12.72 6.20 4.48
N MET A 139 -12.05 6.32 5.62
CA MET A 139 -12.58 6.76 6.91
C MET A 139 -11.55 7.57 7.68
N THR A 140 -11.98 8.32 8.71
CA THR A 140 -11.04 9.07 9.56
C THR A 140 -10.30 8.15 10.53
N PRO A 141 -9.13 8.56 11.07
CA PRO A 141 -8.44 7.81 12.12
C PRO A 141 -9.32 7.55 13.34
N THR A 142 -10.14 8.52 13.73
CA THR A 142 -11.06 8.38 14.88
C THR A 142 -12.15 7.35 14.59
N ASP A 143 -12.75 7.38 13.40
CA ASP A 143 -13.76 6.38 13.00
C ASP A 143 -13.16 4.98 12.95
N TYR A 144 -11.92 4.88 12.45
CA TYR A 144 -11.17 3.63 12.43
C TYR A 144 -10.98 3.06 13.83
N ARG A 145 -10.49 3.89 14.78
CA ARG A 145 -10.35 3.48 16.19
C ARG A 145 -11.66 2.98 16.77
N ASN A 146 -12.75 3.73 16.58
CA ASN A 146 -14.07 3.38 17.13
C ASN A 146 -14.64 2.08 16.53
N SER A 147 -14.20 1.70 15.32
CA SER A 147 -14.68 0.49 14.66
C SER A 147 -13.93 -0.78 15.08
N TYR A 148 -12.71 -0.63 15.63
CA TYR A 148 -11.83 -1.76 15.97
C TYR A 148 -11.43 -1.82 17.47
N LYS A 149 -11.89 -0.88 18.29
CA LYS A 149 -11.74 -0.84 19.73
C LYS A 149 -13.11 -0.96 20.42
#